data_8eac0e0f96a182ace357c4f716c506a6
#
_entry.id   8eac0e0f96a182ace357c4f716c506a6
#
_cell.length_a   1.000
_cell.length_b   1.000
_cell.length_c   1.000
_cell.angle_alpha   90.00
_cell.angle_beta   90.00
_cell.angle_gamma   90.00
#
_symmetry.space_group_name_H-M   'P 1'
#
loop_
_entity.id
_entity.type
_entity.pdbx_description
1 polymer ?
#
loop_
_entity_poly.entity_id
_entity_poly.type
_entity_poly.pdbx_seq_one_letter_code
_entity_poly.pdbx_strand_id
1 'polypeptide(L)'
;DRLVASFGDRVIVTRWVAEQPHEGSWRDYFTRWPFADLAANDPLLDLVDAARPWARRPTVDCSTFGKWGASMQELTGEHPHLVLTGVATDCCVISTALAAADAGAWVSVVSDAVAGSADAEHEAALHVMELFSPQIEVVEAQDVLTG
;
A
#
# COMPACT_ATOMS: atom_id res chain seq x y z
N ASP A 1 -14.59 -4.73 -2.72
CA ASP A 1 -15.79 -3.86 -2.71
C ASP A 1 -16.45 -3.75 -1.32
N ARG A 2 -16.61 -4.84 -0.53
CA ARG A 2 -17.24 -4.81 0.79
C ARG A 2 -16.48 -3.94 1.79
N LEU A 3 -15.14 -4.08 1.86
CA LEU A 3 -14.28 -3.24 2.69
C LEU A 3 -14.41 -1.75 2.31
N VAL A 4 -14.31 -1.43 1.03
CA VAL A 4 -14.47 -0.04 0.55
C VAL A 4 -15.82 0.54 0.95
N ALA A 5 -16.89 -0.23 0.85
CA ALA A 5 -18.22 0.20 1.28
C ALA A 5 -18.29 0.45 2.81
N SER A 6 -17.66 -0.39 3.61
CA SER A 6 -17.60 -0.26 5.07
C SER A 6 -16.80 0.97 5.53
N PHE A 7 -15.69 1.27 4.87
CA PHE A 7 -14.83 2.41 5.22
C PHE A 7 -15.33 3.75 4.64
N GLY A 8 -16.08 3.73 3.55
CA GLY A 8 -16.67 4.94 2.95
C GLY A 8 -15.62 5.99 2.61
N ASP A 9 -15.76 7.19 3.15
CA ASP A 9 -14.85 8.31 2.86
C ASP A 9 -13.48 8.20 3.56
N ARG A 10 -13.28 7.19 4.41
CA ARG A 10 -11.98 6.88 5.01
C ARG A 10 -11.06 6.10 4.07
N VAL A 11 -11.55 5.67 2.91
CA VAL A 11 -10.74 4.99 1.89
C VAL A 11 -9.75 5.97 1.28
N ILE A 12 -8.49 5.59 1.27
CA ILE A 12 -7.39 6.31 0.62
C ILE A 12 -6.80 5.37 -0.44
N VAL A 13 -6.87 5.78 -1.68
CA VAL A 13 -6.24 5.05 -2.79
C VAL A 13 -4.85 5.62 -3.02
N THR A 14 -3.85 4.75 -3.07
CA THR A 14 -2.46 5.13 -3.27
C THR A 14 -1.91 4.56 -4.57
N ARG A 15 -0.97 5.26 -5.19
CA ARG A 15 -0.25 4.78 -6.37
C ARG A 15 1.25 4.91 -6.16
N TRP A 16 2.01 4.06 -6.85
CA TRP A 16 3.44 4.26 -7.03
C TRP A 16 3.65 4.98 -8.37
N VAL A 17 4.24 6.17 -8.30
CA VAL A 17 4.51 7.01 -9.48
C VAL A 17 5.96 7.47 -9.36
N ALA A 18 6.80 7.00 -10.27
CA ALA A 18 8.22 7.35 -10.26
C ALA A 18 8.43 8.86 -10.40
N GLU A 19 9.34 9.39 -9.61
CA GLU A 19 9.74 10.79 -9.67
C GLU A 19 10.98 10.94 -10.56
N GLN A 20 10.99 11.96 -11.38
CA GLN A 20 12.10 12.29 -12.28
C GLN A 20 12.74 13.62 -11.86
N PRO A 21 14.09 13.76 -11.91
CA PRO A 21 15.08 12.73 -12.24
C PRO A 21 15.26 11.71 -11.11
N HIS A 22 15.62 10.46 -11.46
CA HIS A 22 15.90 9.44 -10.46
C HIS A 22 17.17 9.74 -9.66
N GLU A 23 17.07 9.60 -8.35
CA GLU A 23 18.20 9.82 -7.43
C GLU A 23 18.60 8.56 -6.68
N GLY A 24 19.85 8.52 -6.22
CA GLY A 24 20.38 7.41 -5.43
C GLY A 24 20.21 6.06 -6.11
N SER A 25 19.82 5.05 -5.35
CA SER A 25 19.61 3.68 -5.84
C SER A 25 18.43 3.52 -6.80
N TRP A 26 17.54 4.50 -6.88
CA TRP A 26 16.45 4.47 -7.86
C TRP A 26 16.97 4.51 -9.30
N ARG A 27 18.11 5.15 -9.57
CA ARG A 27 18.77 5.09 -10.88
C ARG A 27 19.13 3.67 -11.27
N ASP A 28 19.68 2.89 -10.33
CA ASP A 28 20.06 1.51 -10.57
C ASP A 28 18.82 0.62 -10.72
N TYR A 29 17.78 0.90 -9.91
CA TYR A 29 16.50 0.21 -10.01
C TYR A 29 15.89 0.36 -11.42
N PHE A 30 15.73 1.57 -11.92
CA PHE A 30 15.14 1.81 -13.24
C PHE A 30 16.07 1.41 -14.40
N THR A 31 17.39 1.38 -14.18
CA THR A 31 18.32 0.77 -15.13
C THR A 31 18.08 -0.74 -15.26
N ARG A 32 17.82 -1.40 -14.14
CA ARG A 32 17.52 -2.85 -14.12
C ARG A 32 16.11 -3.18 -14.58
N TRP A 33 15.15 -2.30 -14.28
CA TRP A 33 13.73 -2.48 -14.53
C TRP A 33 13.15 -1.33 -15.38
N PRO A 34 13.63 -1.16 -16.64
CA PRO A 34 13.26 0.00 -17.46
C PRO A 34 11.77 0.05 -17.81
N PHE A 35 11.07 -1.07 -17.77
CA PHE A 35 9.62 -1.11 -17.99
C PHE A 35 8.82 -0.38 -16.88
N ALA A 36 9.41 -0.20 -15.72
CA ALA A 36 8.78 0.50 -14.59
C ALA A 36 9.03 2.02 -14.61
N ASP A 37 9.92 2.48 -15.47
CA ASP A 37 10.26 3.90 -15.63
C ASP A 37 9.24 4.60 -16.56
N LEU A 38 8.06 4.82 -16.03
CA LEU A 38 6.95 5.44 -16.75
C LEU A 38 6.86 6.92 -16.42
N ALA A 39 6.49 7.73 -17.40
CA ALA A 39 6.14 9.13 -17.15
C ALA A 39 4.93 9.23 -16.22
N ALA A 40 4.88 10.25 -15.35
CA ALA A 40 3.83 10.40 -14.35
C ALA A 40 2.38 10.45 -14.95
N ASN A 41 2.25 10.79 -16.21
CA ASN A 41 0.98 10.81 -16.94
C ASN A 41 0.79 9.59 -17.87
N ASP A 42 1.59 8.54 -17.71
CA ASP A 42 1.44 7.32 -18.51
C ASP A 42 0.12 6.62 -18.16
N PRO A 43 -0.70 6.25 -19.15
CA PRO A 43 -1.98 5.56 -18.92
C PRO A 43 -1.85 4.22 -18.14
N LEU A 44 -0.68 3.58 -18.15
CA LEU A 44 -0.42 2.38 -17.36
C LEU A 44 -0.41 2.65 -15.84
N LEU A 45 -0.27 3.91 -15.43
CA LEU A 45 -0.37 4.32 -14.03
C LEU A 45 -1.80 4.67 -13.61
N ASP A 46 -2.75 4.66 -14.54
CA ASP A 46 -4.15 4.91 -14.22
C ASP A 46 -4.73 3.78 -13.36
N LEU A 47 -5.70 4.15 -12.52
CA LEU A 47 -6.47 3.16 -11.79
C LEU A 47 -7.25 2.27 -12.78
N VAL A 48 -7.22 0.97 -12.54
CA VAL A 48 -8.08 0.02 -13.26
C VAL A 48 -9.56 0.39 -13.04
N ASP A 49 -10.41 0.08 -14.00
CA ASP A 49 -11.82 0.49 -13.98
C ASP A 49 -12.54 0.07 -12.69
N ALA A 50 -12.23 -1.11 -12.16
CA ALA A 50 -12.81 -1.60 -10.91
C ALA A 50 -12.42 -0.75 -9.68
N ALA A 51 -11.25 -0.12 -9.69
CA ALA A 51 -10.75 0.67 -8.55
C ALA A 51 -11.08 2.18 -8.67
N ARG A 52 -11.42 2.67 -9.86
CA ARG A 52 -11.77 4.09 -10.06
C ARG A 52 -12.86 4.61 -9.11
N PRO A 53 -13.96 3.86 -8.86
CA PRO A 53 -14.99 4.30 -7.93
C PRO A 53 -14.54 4.37 -6.46
N TRP A 54 -13.42 3.76 -6.11
CA TRP A 54 -12.88 3.79 -4.73
C TRP A 54 -12.15 5.08 -4.42
N ALA A 55 -11.59 5.75 -5.44
CA ALA A 55 -10.89 7.02 -5.31
C ALA A 55 -11.87 8.20 -5.20
N ARG A 56 -12.54 8.33 -4.05
CA ARG A 56 -13.48 9.43 -3.77
C ARG A 56 -12.78 10.78 -3.51
N ARG A 57 -11.47 10.75 -3.38
CA ARG A 57 -10.55 11.89 -3.27
C ARG A 57 -9.36 11.67 -4.20
N PRO A 58 -8.50 12.68 -4.44
CA PRO A 58 -7.26 12.47 -5.18
C PRO A 58 -6.44 11.34 -4.58
N THR A 59 -5.77 10.57 -5.43
CA THR A 59 -4.85 9.50 -4.99
C THR A 59 -3.65 10.09 -4.24
N VAL A 60 -3.10 9.32 -3.30
CA VAL A 60 -1.79 9.62 -2.71
C VAL A 60 -0.73 8.95 -3.56
N ASP A 61 -0.03 9.74 -4.35
CA ASP A 61 1.02 9.28 -5.25
C ASP A 61 2.37 9.39 -4.54
N CYS A 62 3.14 8.31 -4.56
CA CYS A 62 4.46 8.25 -3.93
C CYS A 62 5.48 7.68 -4.92
N SER A 63 6.68 8.26 -4.93
CA SER A 63 7.82 7.75 -5.70
C SER A 63 8.53 6.56 -5.04
N THR A 64 8.13 6.22 -3.81
CA THR A 64 8.62 5.08 -3.03
C THR A 64 7.61 3.94 -2.99
N PHE A 65 8.07 2.73 -2.71
CA PHE A 65 7.17 1.59 -2.52
C PHE A 65 6.28 1.79 -1.30
N GLY A 66 6.85 2.18 -0.16
CA GLY A 66 6.07 2.52 1.03
C GLY A 66 5.27 3.80 0.84
N LYS A 67 4.06 3.82 1.38
CA LYS A 67 3.12 4.96 1.29
C LYS A 67 3.01 5.74 2.60
N TRP A 68 3.65 5.25 3.68
CA TRP A 68 3.66 5.96 4.94
C TRP A 68 4.63 7.15 4.91
N GLY A 69 4.14 8.31 5.27
CA GLY A 69 4.89 9.57 5.28
C GLY A 69 3.98 10.76 5.55
N ALA A 70 4.48 11.98 5.40
CA ALA A 70 3.77 13.20 5.76
C ALA A 70 2.36 13.32 5.16
N SER A 71 2.22 13.07 3.86
CA SER A 71 0.91 13.14 3.19
C SER A 71 -0.10 12.13 3.75
N MET A 72 0.36 10.94 4.15
CA MET A 72 -0.52 9.95 4.76
C MET A 72 -0.89 10.36 6.19
N GLN A 73 0.07 10.86 6.98
CA GLN A 73 -0.16 11.34 8.34
C GLN A 73 -1.12 12.54 8.38
N GLU A 74 -1.05 13.45 7.41
CA GLU A 74 -2.02 14.55 7.27
C GLU A 74 -3.45 14.06 7.07
N LEU A 75 -3.63 12.92 6.40
CA LEU A 75 -4.95 12.33 6.12
C LEU A 75 -5.47 11.44 7.24
N THR A 76 -4.59 10.79 8.00
CA THR A 76 -4.95 9.73 8.95
C THR A 76 -4.67 10.09 10.41
N GLY A 77 -3.86 11.11 10.67
CA GLY A 77 -3.28 11.41 11.97
C GLY A 77 -1.97 10.67 12.22
N GLU A 78 -1.36 10.94 13.37
CA GLU A 78 -0.02 10.43 13.72
C GLU A 78 -0.01 8.94 14.08
N HIS A 79 -1.04 8.45 14.77
CA HIS A 79 -1.14 7.07 15.25
C HIS A 79 -2.48 6.44 14.88
N PRO A 80 -2.76 6.25 13.58
CA PRO A 80 -4.02 5.67 13.12
C PRO A 80 -4.06 4.16 13.29
N HIS A 81 -5.25 3.59 13.18
CA HIS A 81 -5.42 2.19 12.84
C HIS A 81 -5.63 2.07 11.34
N LEU A 82 -4.64 1.54 10.64
CA LEU A 82 -4.65 1.36 9.20
C LEU A 82 -5.14 -0.04 8.84
N VAL A 83 -5.98 -0.12 7.83
CA VAL A 83 -6.35 -1.39 7.17
C VAL A 83 -5.76 -1.38 5.77
N LEU A 84 -4.78 -2.25 5.52
CA LEU A 84 -4.03 -2.30 4.26
C LEU A 84 -4.57 -3.40 3.35
N THR A 85 -4.81 -3.02 2.10
CA THR A 85 -5.23 -3.93 1.01
C THR A 85 -4.50 -3.57 -0.27
N GLY A 86 -4.58 -4.44 -1.28
CA GLY A 86 -4.05 -4.15 -2.63
C GLY A 86 -2.74 -4.87 -2.93
N VAL A 87 -1.89 -4.27 -3.75
CA VAL A 87 -0.71 -4.90 -4.34
C VAL A 87 0.53 -4.01 -4.29
N ALA A 88 1.72 -4.57 -4.25
CA ALA A 88 2.02 -5.98 -4.02
C ALA A 88 2.37 -6.21 -2.55
N THR A 89 1.95 -7.36 -1.99
CA THR A 89 2.18 -7.72 -0.58
C THR A 89 3.65 -7.65 -0.21
N ASP A 90 4.50 -8.21 -1.07
CA ASP A 90 5.96 -8.31 -0.93
C ASP A 90 6.72 -7.02 -1.28
N CYS A 91 6.01 -5.95 -1.61
CA CYS A 91 6.61 -4.68 -2.01
C CYS A 91 5.93 -3.48 -1.31
N CYS A 92 4.89 -2.93 -1.93
CA CYS A 92 4.23 -1.71 -1.44
C CYS A 92 3.51 -1.92 -0.10
N VAL A 93 2.87 -3.07 0.10
CA VAL A 93 2.11 -3.35 1.33
C VAL A 93 3.06 -3.49 2.50
N ILE A 94 4.04 -4.39 2.44
CA ILE A 94 5.00 -4.61 3.52
C ILE A 94 5.80 -3.34 3.84
N SER A 95 6.27 -2.60 2.82
CA SER A 95 7.01 -1.35 3.02
C SER A 95 6.17 -0.29 3.72
N THR A 96 4.87 -0.24 3.43
CA THR A 96 3.94 0.68 4.10
C THR A 96 3.66 0.23 5.53
N ALA A 97 3.40 -1.06 5.74
CA ALA A 97 3.07 -1.64 7.03
C ALA A 97 4.19 -1.43 8.06
N LEU A 98 5.42 -1.79 7.69
CA LEU A 98 6.60 -1.65 8.57
C LEU A 98 6.87 -0.20 8.93
N ALA A 99 6.85 0.71 7.95
CA ALA A 99 7.09 2.14 8.20
C ALA A 99 6.00 2.78 9.07
N ALA A 100 4.74 2.37 8.89
CA ALA A 100 3.63 2.86 9.71
C ALA A 100 3.72 2.33 11.15
N ALA A 101 4.03 1.05 11.32
CA ALA A 101 4.21 0.42 12.63
C ALA A 101 5.36 1.07 13.42
N ASP A 102 6.51 1.29 12.78
CA ASP A 102 7.65 2.00 13.38
C ASP A 102 7.30 3.42 13.83
N ALA A 103 6.37 4.07 13.13
CA ALA A 103 5.86 5.39 13.52
C ALA A 103 4.76 5.34 14.59
N GLY A 104 4.38 4.14 15.08
CA GLY A 104 3.40 3.96 16.14
C GLY A 104 1.96 3.80 15.69
N ALA A 105 1.70 3.54 14.42
CA ALA A 105 0.38 3.16 13.93
C ALA A 105 0.06 1.70 14.26
N TRP A 106 -1.22 1.35 14.39
CA TRP A 106 -1.68 -0.03 14.35
C TRP A 106 -2.03 -0.38 12.90
N VAL A 107 -1.63 -1.56 12.47
CA VAL A 107 -1.79 -1.98 11.07
C VAL A 107 -2.49 -3.35 11.02
N SER A 108 -3.60 -3.42 10.31
CA SER A 108 -4.24 -4.67 9.91
C SER A 108 -3.98 -4.91 8.43
N VAL A 109 -3.27 -5.97 8.09
CA VAL A 109 -3.06 -6.41 6.70
C VAL A 109 -4.09 -7.46 6.37
N VAL A 110 -4.92 -7.20 5.36
CA VAL A 110 -6.04 -8.08 5.02
C VAL A 110 -5.58 -9.15 4.03
N SER A 111 -5.28 -10.35 4.52
CA SER A 111 -4.63 -11.44 3.77
C SER A 111 -5.37 -11.86 2.50
N ASP A 112 -6.70 -11.88 2.54
CA ASP A 112 -7.56 -12.22 1.40
C ASP A 112 -7.91 -11.01 0.51
N ALA A 113 -7.32 -9.84 0.79
CA ALA A 113 -7.47 -8.61 0.01
C ALA A 113 -6.12 -7.98 -0.39
N VAL A 114 -5.01 -8.70 -0.24
CA VAL A 114 -3.69 -8.35 -0.78
C VAL A 114 -3.21 -9.45 -1.70
N ALA A 115 -2.32 -9.13 -2.63
CA ALA A 115 -1.68 -10.10 -3.51
C ALA A 115 -0.22 -9.73 -3.75
N GLY A 116 0.67 -10.72 -3.78
CA GLY A 116 2.09 -10.56 -4.04
C GLY A 116 2.46 -10.70 -5.51
N SER A 117 3.75 -10.56 -5.79
CA SER A 117 4.31 -10.78 -7.13
C SER A 117 4.28 -12.25 -7.54
N ALA A 118 4.38 -13.17 -6.58
CA ALA A 118 4.12 -14.60 -6.70
C ALA A 118 3.70 -15.15 -5.32
N ASP A 119 3.18 -16.39 -5.29
CA ASP A 119 2.62 -16.98 -4.07
C ASP A 119 3.66 -17.09 -2.95
N ALA A 120 4.88 -17.51 -3.27
CA ALA A 120 5.95 -17.66 -2.27
C ALA A 120 6.37 -16.32 -1.65
N GLU A 121 6.47 -15.27 -2.45
CA GLU A 121 6.79 -13.92 -1.99
C GLU A 121 5.66 -13.31 -1.19
N HIS A 122 4.42 -13.56 -1.58
CA HIS A 122 3.22 -13.16 -0.84
C HIS A 122 3.19 -13.81 0.56
N GLU A 123 3.34 -15.13 0.64
CA GLU A 123 3.35 -15.86 1.91
C GLU A 123 4.52 -15.43 2.81
N ALA A 124 5.72 -15.24 2.23
CA ALA A 124 6.89 -14.77 2.97
C ALA A 124 6.66 -13.36 3.56
N ALA A 125 6.06 -12.46 2.80
CA ALA A 125 5.76 -11.11 3.26
C ALA A 125 4.71 -11.09 4.39
N LEU A 126 3.65 -11.88 4.27
CA LEU A 126 2.65 -12.03 5.33
C LEU A 126 3.30 -12.60 6.60
N HIS A 127 4.09 -13.66 6.47
CA HIS A 127 4.80 -14.25 7.61
C HIS A 127 5.73 -13.25 8.31
N VAL A 128 6.47 -12.44 7.56
CA VAL A 128 7.32 -11.40 8.15
C VAL A 128 6.49 -10.38 8.92
N MET A 129 5.37 -9.93 8.36
CA MET A 129 4.50 -8.94 9.01
C MET A 129 3.87 -9.48 10.31
N GLU A 130 3.51 -10.75 10.38
CA GLU A 130 2.99 -11.41 11.60
C GLU A 130 3.97 -11.34 12.77
N LEU A 131 5.29 -11.31 12.53
CA LEU A 131 6.30 -11.22 13.59
C LEU A 131 6.27 -9.87 14.32
N PHE A 132 5.58 -8.87 13.79
CA PHE A 132 5.44 -7.53 14.38
C PHE A 132 4.18 -7.36 15.23
N SER A 133 3.43 -8.44 15.49
CA SER A 133 2.27 -8.37 16.40
C SER A 133 2.70 -7.85 17.78
N PRO A 134 1.91 -6.96 18.43
CA PRO A 134 0.57 -6.51 18.05
C PRO A 134 0.52 -5.24 17.17
N GLN A 135 1.65 -4.71 16.73
CA GLN A 135 1.67 -3.50 15.89
C GLN A 135 1.14 -3.76 14.47
N ILE A 136 1.47 -4.95 13.92
CA ILE A 136 0.93 -5.42 12.65
C ILE A 136 0.21 -6.75 12.91
N GLU A 137 -1.03 -6.83 12.48
CA GLU A 137 -1.81 -8.06 12.51
C GLU A 137 -2.24 -8.44 11.10
N VAL A 138 -2.09 -9.71 10.75
CA VAL A 138 -2.60 -10.29 9.51
C VAL A 138 -3.98 -10.88 9.80
N VAL A 139 -4.99 -10.38 9.13
CA VAL A 139 -6.41 -10.69 9.37
C VAL A 139 -7.12 -11.02 8.08
N GLU A 140 -8.31 -11.61 8.16
CA GLU A 140 -9.20 -11.77 7.00
C GLU A 140 -10.17 -10.57 6.88
N ALA A 141 -10.68 -10.32 5.68
CA ALA A 141 -11.64 -9.25 5.44
C ALA A 141 -12.90 -9.37 6.30
N GLN A 142 -13.30 -10.60 6.65
CA GLN A 142 -14.45 -10.86 7.50
C GLN A 142 -14.23 -10.32 8.93
N ASP A 143 -13.03 -10.43 9.49
CA ASP A 143 -12.71 -9.94 10.83
C ASP A 143 -12.84 -8.42 10.89
N VAL A 144 -12.33 -7.73 9.87
CA VAL A 144 -12.43 -6.27 9.74
C VAL A 144 -13.89 -5.80 9.58
N LEU A 145 -14.74 -6.60 8.96
CA LEU A 145 -16.14 -6.23 8.68
C LEU A 145 -17.07 -6.49 9.87
N THR A 146 -16.66 -7.32 10.83
CA THR A 146 -17.50 -7.72 11.98
C THR A 146 -17.07 -7.11 13.30
N GLY A 147 -15.85 -6.55 13.40
CA GLY A 147 -15.34 -5.83 14.57
C GLY A 147 -15.70 -4.37 14.53
#